data_77cfb11e3c5c3663d46c6cca7ed74958
#
_entry.id   77cfb11e3c5c3663d46c6cca7ed74958
#
_cell.length_a   1.000
_cell.length_b   1.000
_cell.length_c   1.000
_cell.angle_alpha   90.00
_cell.angle_beta   90.00
_cell.angle_gamma   90.00
#
_symmetry.space_group_name_H-M   'P 1'
#
loop_
_entity.id
_entity.type
_entity.pdbx_description
1 polymer ?
#
loop_
_entity_poly.entity_id
_entity_poly.type
_entity_poly.pdbx_seq_one_letter_code
_entity_poly.pdbx_strand_id
1 'polypeptide(L)'
;MKVSIVGASGYAGGELLRLLLGHPQVEVAQITSETYAGQYAHFVHPNLRGHTDLRFTPLAGLAPCDLLFLALPHGQAMARIEALAGTAERIVDLSADFRLRDAAAYRRWYGAE
;
A
#
# COMPACT_ATOMS: atom_id res chain seq x y z
N MET A 1 12.82 7.85 1.56
CA MET A 1 11.41 7.99 1.92
C MET A 1 10.85 6.63 2.31
N LYS A 2 10.27 6.58 3.47
CA LYS A 2 9.67 5.34 3.97
C LYS A 2 8.21 5.24 3.54
N VAL A 3 7.87 4.12 2.96
CA VAL A 3 6.54 3.88 2.39
C VAL A 3 5.95 2.62 3.01
N SER A 4 4.67 2.67 3.29
CA SER A 4 3.93 1.49 3.74
C SER A 4 2.75 1.24 2.82
N ILE A 5 2.38 -0.03 2.67
CA ILE A 5 1.25 -0.42 1.83
C ILE A 5 0.26 -1.19 2.68
N VAL A 6 -0.93 -0.66 2.82
CA VAL A 6 -2.03 -1.32 3.54
C VAL A 6 -2.82 -2.15 2.53
N GLY A 7 -3.01 -3.42 2.83
CA GLY A 7 -3.71 -4.31 1.93
C GLY A 7 -2.82 -4.84 0.81
N ALA A 8 -1.56 -5.11 1.11
CA ALA A 8 -0.58 -5.47 0.09
C ALA A 8 -0.73 -6.88 -0.47
N SER A 9 -1.61 -7.70 0.10
CA SER A 9 -1.79 -9.06 -0.39
C SER A 9 -2.68 -9.14 -1.64
N GLY A 10 -3.41 -8.07 -1.96
CA GLY A 10 -4.25 -8.04 -3.14
C GLY A 10 -3.44 -7.78 -4.41
N TYR A 11 -4.14 -7.85 -5.55
CA TYR A 11 -3.48 -7.67 -6.84
C TYR A 11 -2.83 -6.29 -6.99
N ALA A 12 -3.60 -5.25 -6.70
CA ALA A 12 -3.08 -3.88 -6.85
C ALA A 12 -1.94 -3.61 -5.88
N GLY A 13 -2.07 -4.08 -4.64
CA GLY A 13 -1.02 -3.92 -3.64
C GLY A 13 0.25 -4.65 -4.02
N GLY A 14 0.11 -5.83 -4.59
CA GLY A 14 1.25 -6.61 -5.04
C GLY A 14 1.99 -5.96 -6.20
N GLU A 15 1.24 -5.40 -7.16
CA GLU A 15 1.86 -4.70 -8.27
C GLU A 15 2.56 -3.43 -7.83
N LEU A 16 1.95 -2.71 -6.90
CA LEU A 16 2.59 -1.53 -6.35
C LEU A 16 3.87 -1.90 -5.62
N LEU A 17 3.82 -2.95 -4.81
CA LEU A 17 4.99 -3.41 -4.07
C LEU A 17 6.13 -3.75 -5.03
N ARG A 18 5.83 -4.44 -6.11
CA ARG A 18 6.83 -4.79 -7.11
C ARG A 18 7.50 -3.55 -7.68
N LEU A 19 6.71 -2.54 -8.00
CA LEU A 19 7.23 -1.30 -8.56
C LEU A 19 8.08 -0.53 -7.56
N LEU A 20 7.62 -0.45 -6.32
CA LEU A 20 8.32 0.31 -5.29
C LEU A 20 9.63 -0.35 -4.86
N LEU A 21 9.69 -1.66 -4.87
CA LEU A 21 10.93 -2.37 -4.53
C LEU A 21 12.06 -2.05 -5.48
N GLY A 22 11.73 -1.68 -6.71
CA GLY A 22 12.73 -1.26 -7.69
C GLY A 22 13.04 0.22 -7.71
N HIS A 23 12.38 0.99 -6.84
CA HIS A 23 12.55 2.45 -6.85
C HIS A 23 13.71 2.86 -5.94
N PRO A 24 14.72 3.54 -6.47
CA PRO A 24 15.94 3.80 -5.69
C PRO A 24 15.78 4.77 -4.53
N GLN A 25 14.72 5.57 -4.51
CA GLN A 25 14.52 6.56 -3.46
C GLN A 25 13.44 6.19 -2.48
N VAL A 26 12.93 4.98 -2.58
CA VAL A 26 11.84 4.51 -1.73
C VAL A 26 12.28 3.29 -0.95
N GLU A 27 12.02 3.32 0.34
CA GLU A 27 12.19 2.16 1.21
C GLU A 27 10.80 1.67 1.59
N VAL A 28 10.44 0.45 1.17
CA VAL A 28 9.17 -0.14 1.59
C VAL A 28 9.36 -0.67 3.00
N ALA A 29 8.85 0.05 3.97
CA ALA A 29 9.06 -0.27 5.38
C ALA A 29 8.10 -1.33 5.90
N GLN A 30 6.84 -1.26 5.47
CA GLN A 30 5.84 -2.20 5.96
C GLN A 30 4.80 -2.51 4.89
N ILE A 31 4.30 -3.74 4.95
CA ILE A 31 3.19 -4.18 4.13
C ILE A 31 2.20 -4.87 5.06
N THR A 32 0.91 -4.61 4.89
CA THR A 32 -0.08 -5.22 5.78
C THR A 32 -1.04 -6.14 5.04
N SER A 33 -1.50 -7.14 5.75
CA SER A 33 -2.56 -8.02 5.32
C SER A 33 -3.11 -8.71 6.56
N GLU A 34 -4.42 -8.64 6.75
CA GLU A 34 -5.04 -9.35 7.86
C GLU A 34 -5.07 -10.85 7.60
N THR A 35 -5.27 -11.23 6.34
CA THR A 35 -5.34 -12.63 5.96
C THR A 35 -3.99 -13.34 6.04
N TYR A 36 -2.93 -12.65 5.64
CA TYR A 36 -1.61 -13.26 5.50
C TYR A 36 -0.58 -12.72 6.49
N ALA A 37 -1.04 -12.13 7.59
CA ALA A 37 -0.13 -11.61 8.59
C ALA A 37 0.87 -12.68 9.04
N GLY A 38 2.13 -12.30 9.08
CA GLY A 38 3.22 -13.22 9.43
C GLY A 38 3.85 -13.96 8.27
N GLN A 39 3.20 -13.96 7.11
CA GLN A 39 3.74 -14.63 5.93
C GLN A 39 4.64 -13.70 5.13
N TYR A 40 5.59 -14.27 4.40
CA TYR A 40 6.43 -13.48 3.51
C TYR A 40 5.62 -12.96 2.33
N ALA A 41 6.02 -11.79 1.81
CA ALA A 41 5.39 -11.24 0.62
C ALA A 41 5.43 -12.21 -0.55
N HIS A 42 6.55 -12.91 -0.72
CA HIS A 42 6.68 -13.85 -1.84
C HIS A 42 5.84 -15.11 -1.69
N PHE A 43 5.26 -15.33 -0.51
CA PHE A 43 4.31 -16.42 -0.36
C PHE A 43 3.02 -16.14 -1.14
N VAL A 44 2.60 -14.89 -1.15
CA VAL A 44 1.38 -14.46 -1.85
C VAL A 44 1.69 -14.00 -3.27
N HIS A 45 2.84 -13.37 -3.44
CA HIS A 45 3.29 -12.84 -4.73
C HIS A 45 4.59 -13.53 -5.13
N PRO A 46 4.52 -14.73 -5.72
CA PRO A 46 5.73 -15.53 -5.99
C PRO A 46 6.77 -14.84 -6.85
N ASN A 47 6.35 -13.89 -7.68
CA ASN A 47 7.29 -13.14 -8.52
C ASN A 47 8.24 -12.25 -7.70
N LEU A 48 7.98 -12.09 -6.41
CA LEU A 48 8.85 -11.29 -5.55
C LEU A 48 9.90 -12.11 -4.83
N ARG A 49 9.91 -13.40 -5.04
CA ARG A 49 10.91 -14.25 -4.40
C ARG A 49 12.31 -13.81 -4.81
N GLY A 50 13.17 -13.61 -3.81
CA GLY A 50 14.51 -13.13 -4.06
C GLY A 50 14.64 -11.62 -4.14
N HIS A 51 13.51 -10.91 -4.17
CA HIS A 51 13.52 -9.45 -4.25
C HIS A 51 13.22 -8.78 -2.92
N THR A 52 12.60 -9.48 -2.01
CA THR A 52 12.30 -8.94 -0.68
C THR A 52 12.05 -10.06 0.31
N ASP A 53 12.38 -9.81 1.56
CA ASP A 53 12.06 -10.70 2.67
C ASP A 53 11.03 -10.08 3.60
N LEU A 54 10.32 -9.07 3.14
CA LEU A 54 9.28 -8.45 3.94
C LEU A 54 8.18 -9.45 4.28
N ARG A 55 7.64 -9.33 5.48
CA ARG A 55 6.51 -10.11 5.91
C ARG A 55 5.31 -9.20 6.09
N PHE A 56 4.14 -9.74 5.83
CA PHE A 56 2.92 -9.01 6.10
C PHE A 56 2.73 -8.85 7.60
N THR A 57 2.28 -7.67 8.01
CA THR A 57 1.93 -7.41 9.41
C THR A 57 0.45 -7.08 9.47
N PRO A 58 -0.19 -7.26 10.65
CA PRO A 58 -1.55 -6.78 10.81
C PRO A 58 -1.57 -5.26 10.82
N LEU A 59 -2.71 -4.69 10.43
CA LEU A 59 -2.84 -3.24 10.37
C LEU A 59 -2.57 -2.59 11.72
N ALA A 60 -2.94 -3.25 12.80
CA ALA A 60 -2.74 -2.73 14.14
C ALA A 60 -1.26 -2.49 14.49
N GLY A 61 -0.35 -3.16 13.78
CA GLY A 61 1.08 -2.99 14.02
C GLY A 61 1.76 -1.96 13.14
N LEU A 62 0.97 -1.17 12.40
CA LEU A 62 1.54 -0.22 11.45
C LEU A 62 2.25 0.92 12.17
N ALA A 63 3.51 1.13 11.82
CA ALA A 63 4.30 2.23 12.36
C ALA A 63 4.23 3.45 11.46
N PRO A 64 4.56 4.64 11.97
CA PRO A 64 4.55 5.84 11.14
C PRO A 64 5.48 5.75 9.93
N CYS A 65 5.09 6.39 8.86
CA CYS A 65 5.86 6.42 7.62
C CYS A 65 5.63 7.75 6.91
N ASP A 66 6.37 7.96 5.82
CA ASP A 66 6.25 9.20 5.06
C ASP A 66 5.04 9.18 4.13
N LEU A 67 4.83 8.04 3.49
CA LEU A 67 3.77 7.89 2.51
C LEU A 67 3.08 6.54 2.71
N LEU A 68 1.77 6.56 2.76
CA LEU A 68 0.96 5.37 2.98
C LEU A 68 0.06 5.14 1.78
N PHE A 69 0.14 3.94 1.21
CA PHE A 69 -0.77 3.55 0.14
C PHE A 69 -1.85 2.64 0.71
N LEU A 70 -3.10 2.92 0.36
CA LEU A 70 -4.22 2.06 0.73
C LEU A 70 -4.64 1.27 -0.50
N ALA A 71 -4.43 -0.04 -0.47
CA ALA A 71 -4.79 -0.94 -1.56
C ALA A 71 -5.90 -1.89 -1.10
N LEU A 72 -6.82 -1.40 -0.33
CA LEU A 72 -7.95 -2.16 0.20
C LEU A 72 -9.15 -2.05 -0.75
N PRO A 73 -10.12 -2.97 -0.66
CA PRO A 73 -11.38 -2.79 -1.35
C PRO A 73 -12.02 -1.45 -0.99
N HIS A 74 -12.73 -0.87 -1.94
CA HIS A 74 -13.21 0.51 -1.85
C HIS A 74 -13.87 0.87 -0.51
N GLY A 75 -14.83 0.10 -0.05
CA GLY A 75 -15.53 0.44 1.18
C GLY A 75 -14.63 0.38 2.42
N GLN A 76 -13.67 -0.51 2.41
CA GLN A 76 -12.75 -0.65 3.54
C GLN A 76 -11.75 0.49 3.60
N ALA A 77 -11.31 0.97 2.45
CA ALA A 77 -10.36 2.07 2.41
C ALA A 77 -10.96 3.33 3.03
N MET A 78 -12.20 3.63 2.70
CA MET A 78 -12.85 4.82 3.24
C MET A 78 -12.95 4.76 4.77
N ALA A 79 -13.25 3.60 5.32
CA ALA A 79 -13.35 3.44 6.76
C ALA A 79 -12.01 3.58 7.46
N ARG A 80 -10.91 3.33 6.76
CA ARG A 80 -9.58 3.34 7.36
C ARG A 80 -8.86 4.67 7.29
N ILE A 81 -9.27 5.54 6.37
CA ILE A 81 -8.55 6.80 6.16
C ILE A 81 -8.47 7.64 7.42
N GLU A 82 -9.56 7.80 8.14
CA GLU A 82 -9.54 8.59 9.36
C GLU A 82 -8.66 7.96 10.44
N ALA A 83 -8.74 6.65 10.57
CA ALA A 83 -7.96 5.95 11.59
C ALA A 83 -6.46 6.04 11.31
N LEU A 84 -6.08 6.21 10.06
CA LEU A 84 -4.67 6.20 9.65
C LEU A 84 -4.12 7.60 9.40
N ALA A 85 -4.93 8.63 9.57
CA ALA A 85 -4.54 9.98 9.21
C ALA A 85 -3.28 10.48 9.91
N GLY A 86 -3.02 10.04 11.13
CA GLY A 86 -1.84 10.45 11.88
C GLY A 86 -0.62 9.57 11.64
N THR A 87 -0.75 8.53 10.82
CA THR A 87 0.31 7.55 10.64
C THR A 87 1.32 7.97 9.57
N ALA A 88 0.89 8.75 8.59
CA ALA A 88 1.76 9.17 7.50
C ALA A 88 1.51 10.62 7.16
N GLU A 89 2.51 11.26 6.56
CA GLU A 89 2.34 12.63 6.09
C GLU A 89 1.36 12.69 4.93
N ARG A 90 1.33 11.65 4.10
CA ARG A 90 0.44 11.58 2.95
C ARG A 90 -0.15 10.19 2.83
N ILE A 91 -1.39 10.14 2.39
CA ILE A 91 -2.09 8.88 2.16
C ILE A 91 -2.64 8.89 0.73
N VAL A 92 -2.34 7.81 0.01
CA VAL A 92 -2.83 7.64 -1.35
C VAL A 92 -3.77 6.44 -1.36
N ASP A 93 -5.01 6.67 -1.75
CA ASP A 93 -6.02 5.61 -1.80
C ASP A 93 -6.12 5.04 -3.20
N LEU A 94 -5.56 3.85 -3.37
CA LEU A 94 -5.55 3.17 -4.67
C LEU A 94 -6.87 2.54 -5.03
N SER A 95 -7.77 2.40 -4.06
CA SER A 95 -9.07 1.80 -4.36
C SER A 95 -9.85 2.62 -5.37
N ALA A 96 -9.59 3.92 -5.44
CA ALA A 96 -10.24 4.79 -6.39
C ALA A 96 -9.75 4.57 -7.82
N ASP A 97 -8.55 4.06 -8.00
CA ASP A 97 -7.97 3.86 -9.32
C ASP A 97 -8.76 2.89 -10.17
N PHE A 98 -9.32 1.88 -9.54
CA PHE A 98 -10.07 0.88 -10.27
C PHE A 98 -11.35 1.43 -10.86
N ARG A 99 -11.79 2.54 -10.35
CA ARG A 99 -13.05 3.16 -10.74
C ARG A 99 -12.84 4.36 -11.64
N LEU A 100 -11.68 4.99 -11.53
CA LEU A 100 -11.34 6.15 -12.32
C LEU A 100 -10.65 5.73 -13.60
N ARG A 101 -11.41 5.74 -14.68
CA ARG A 101 -10.85 5.48 -16.01
C ARG A 101 -10.22 6.73 -16.58
N ASP A 102 -10.54 7.84 -15.97
CA ASP A 102 -10.14 9.15 -16.44
C ASP A 102 -8.89 9.58 -15.71
N ALA A 103 -7.78 9.64 -16.42
CA ALA A 103 -6.51 10.02 -15.85
C ALA A 103 -6.54 11.44 -15.28
N ALA A 104 -7.34 12.32 -15.86
CA ALA A 104 -7.43 13.68 -15.36
C ALA A 104 -8.12 13.73 -14.00
N ALA A 105 -9.17 12.95 -13.83
CA ALA A 105 -9.85 12.88 -12.54
C ALA A 105 -8.94 12.30 -11.48
N TYR A 106 -8.23 11.26 -11.82
CA TYR A 106 -7.27 10.64 -10.93
C TYR A 106 -6.20 11.64 -10.50
N ARG A 107 -5.61 12.32 -11.46
CA ARG A 107 -4.55 13.27 -11.20
C ARG A 107 -5.04 14.44 -10.35
N ARG A 108 -6.25 14.91 -10.61
CA ARG A 108 -6.82 15.99 -9.81
C ARG A 108 -6.99 15.56 -8.36
N TRP A 109 -7.39 14.33 -8.16
CA TRP A 109 -7.64 13.81 -6.82
C TRP A 109 -6.35 13.74 -6.00
N TYR A 110 -5.28 13.27 -6.60
CA TYR A 110 -4.00 13.16 -5.90
C TYR A 110 -3.15 14.42 -6.03
N GLY A 111 -3.28 15.09 -7.13
CA GLY A 111 -2.45 16.24 -7.41
C GLY A 111 -2.80 17.46 -6.59
N ALA A 112 -3.87 17.39 -5.86
CA ALA A 112 -4.24 18.48 -4.97
C ALA A 112 -3.29 18.63 -3.79
N GLU A 113 -2.48 17.60 -3.57
CA GLU A 113 -1.54 17.66 -2.48
C GLU A 113 -0.44 18.69 -2.67
#